data_bbc9f56b7f83565e6f8c003d2013becb
#
_entry.id   bbc9f56b7f83565e6f8c003d2013becb
#
_cell.length_a   1.000
_cell.length_b   1.000
_cell.length_c   1.000
_cell.angle_alpha   90.00
_cell.angle_beta   90.00
_cell.angle_gamma   90.00
#
_symmetry.space_group_name_H-M   'P 1'
#
loop_
_entity.id
_entity.type
_entity.pdbx_description
1 polymer ?
#
loop_
_entity_poly.entity_id
_entity_poly.type
_entity_poly.pdbx_seq_one_letter_code
_entity_poly.pdbx_strand_id
1 'polypeptide(L)'
;MQRKPVLGILGFSDGDPEVHEQLRGIVQAQVDAIVEALQADGRVDVVVAPELVNSVESAKRLSEDLARQGVDATLFSYGVFAFPNFSAIAAQNGKGPFLLAANLNPDWPGMVSMLAAGGALHHLGIEHFRVAGDVKKPEVLEQIVTFARCAKAVSSLNGMKYGLFGGRSLGMYSSTVSMQDWQKLFGIDVDHIDQSEIVREAELVPAEQVEKAYQWLTENVGSVQFNDTTFTPDKLRTQIRHYEAIKKLTKDNGYDFIGVKCHYEMSRHYCTECLSAAFMNDPYDWDGPKEPCALVRPTVTPL
;
A
#
# COMPACT_ATOMS: atom_id res chain seq x y z
N MET A 1 14.50 2.86 7.50
CA MET A 1 13.40 2.12 8.19
C MET A 1 12.07 2.69 7.73
N GLN A 2 11.17 1.86 7.23
CA GLN A 2 9.82 2.33 6.90
C GLN A 2 9.11 2.77 8.19
N ARG A 3 8.37 3.90 8.12
CA ARG A 3 7.54 4.41 9.22
C ARG A 3 6.50 3.36 9.63
N LYS A 4 6.28 3.17 10.94
CA LYS A 4 5.19 2.33 11.44
C LYS A 4 3.83 2.86 10.98
N PRO A 5 2.80 1.97 10.87
CA PRO A 5 1.42 2.43 10.71
C PRO A 5 1.02 3.34 11.88
N VAL A 6 0.26 4.39 11.58
CA VAL A 6 -0.33 5.28 12.59
C VAL A 6 -1.84 5.11 12.58
N LEU A 7 -2.40 4.62 13.68
CA LEU A 7 -3.83 4.38 13.83
C LEU A 7 -4.46 5.45 14.72
N GLY A 8 -5.44 6.19 14.14
CA GLY A 8 -6.27 7.11 14.91
C GLY A 8 -7.31 6.34 15.71
N ILE A 9 -7.59 6.75 16.95
CA ILE A 9 -8.58 6.10 17.80
C ILE A 9 -9.64 7.11 18.24
N LEU A 10 -10.93 6.80 17.94
CA LEU A 10 -12.11 7.52 18.40
C LEU A 10 -12.96 6.60 19.31
N GLY A 11 -13.19 7.00 20.53
CA GLY A 11 -14.15 6.35 21.43
C GLY A 11 -15.55 6.97 21.25
N PHE A 12 -16.57 6.15 21.04
CA PHE A 12 -17.95 6.59 20.86
C PHE A 12 -18.77 6.32 22.11
N SER A 13 -19.49 7.35 22.56
CA SER A 13 -20.37 7.32 23.74
C SER A 13 -21.80 7.71 23.36
N ASP A 14 -22.72 7.57 24.31
CA ASP A 14 -24.11 7.94 24.11
C ASP A 14 -24.26 9.45 23.84
N GLY A 15 -25.28 9.81 23.08
CA GLY A 15 -25.57 11.22 22.76
C GLY A 15 -26.41 11.96 23.81
N ASP A 16 -27.02 11.24 24.74
CA ASP A 16 -27.67 11.85 25.88
C ASP A 16 -26.62 12.30 26.92
N PRO A 17 -26.58 13.56 27.33
CA PRO A 17 -25.54 14.10 28.22
C PRO A 17 -25.49 13.39 29.60
N GLU A 18 -26.64 12.98 30.17
CA GLU A 18 -26.68 12.31 31.46
C GLU A 18 -26.18 10.88 31.36
N VAL A 19 -26.56 10.17 30.29
CA VAL A 19 -26.10 8.81 29.98
C VAL A 19 -24.61 8.83 29.65
N HIS A 20 -24.15 9.79 28.84
CA HIS A 20 -22.73 9.97 28.55
C HIS A 20 -21.91 10.13 29.84
N GLU A 21 -22.32 11.02 30.75
CA GLU A 21 -21.57 11.25 32.00
C GLU A 21 -21.48 10.00 32.86
N GLN A 22 -22.55 9.19 32.90
CA GLN A 22 -22.58 7.92 33.65
C GLN A 22 -21.67 6.86 33.02
N LEU A 23 -21.58 6.80 31.70
CA LEU A 23 -20.91 5.72 30.95
C LEU A 23 -19.53 6.06 30.43
N ARG A 24 -19.10 7.33 30.43
CA ARG A 24 -17.83 7.78 29.87
C ARG A 24 -16.62 7.00 30.39
N GLY A 25 -16.62 6.61 31.67
CA GLY A 25 -15.55 5.84 32.26
C GLY A 25 -15.39 4.44 31.66
N ILE A 26 -16.51 3.82 31.26
CA ILE A 26 -16.53 2.50 30.62
C ILE A 26 -15.99 2.60 29.18
N VAL A 27 -16.41 3.64 28.46
CA VAL A 27 -15.92 3.90 27.09
C VAL A 27 -14.44 4.22 27.09
N GLN A 28 -14.00 5.07 28.04
CA GLN A 28 -12.58 5.42 28.18
C GLN A 28 -11.73 4.18 28.49
N ALA A 29 -12.17 3.34 29.42
CA ALA A 29 -11.45 2.10 29.77
C ALA A 29 -11.30 1.17 28.56
N GLN A 30 -12.30 1.11 27.66
CA GLN A 30 -12.20 0.37 26.42
C GLN A 30 -11.15 0.98 25.45
N VAL A 31 -11.13 2.28 25.31
CA VAL A 31 -10.12 3.01 24.51
C VAL A 31 -8.72 2.78 25.09
N ASP A 32 -8.56 2.94 26.40
CA ASP A 32 -7.28 2.77 27.09
C ASP A 32 -6.74 1.33 26.93
N ALA A 33 -7.60 0.33 27.04
CA ALA A 33 -7.20 -1.06 26.82
C ALA A 33 -6.68 -1.33 25.40
N ILE A 34 -7.30 -0.71 24.39
CA ILE A 34 -6.83 -0.79 22.98
C ILE A 34 -5.47 -0.11 22.85
N VAL A 35 -5.31 1.08 23.41
CA VAL A 35 -4.07 1.85 23.38
C VAL A 35 -2.93 1.09 24.06
N GLU A 36 -3.15 0.60 25.27
CA GLU A 36 -2.17 -0.17 26.05
C GLU A 36 -1.72 -1.43 25.29
N ALA A 37 -2.67 -2.17 24.69
CA ALA A 37 -2.35 -3.38 23.95
C ALA A 37 -1.51 -3.08 22.69
N LEU A 38 -1.84 -2.03 21.95
CA LEU A 38 -1.08 -1.61 20.75
C LEU A 38 0.28 -1.05 21.10
N GLN A 39 0.41 -0.28 22.17
CA GLN A 39 1.69 0.24 22.64
C GLN A 39 2.61 -0.88 23.16
N ALA A 40 2.07 -1.85 23.88
CA ALA A 40 2.83 -3.02 24.33
C ALA A 40 3.30 -3.90 23.18
N ASP A 41 2.51 -4.05 22.12
CA ASP A 41 2.87 -4.75 20.89
C ASP A 41 3.97 -4.02 20.10
N GLY A 42 3.89 -2.71 20.01
CA GLY A 42 4.92 -1.83 19.45
C GLY A 42 5.02 -1.83 17.92
N ARG A 43 4.16 -2.54 17.18
CA ARG A 43 4.14 -2.56 15.70
C ARG A 43 3.32 -1.43 15.06
N VAL A 44 2.47 -0.76 15.83
CA VAL A 44 1.56 0.30 15.40
C VAL A 44 1.72 1.50 16.35
N ASP A 45 1.87 2.68 15.80
CA ASP A 45 1.80 3.93 16.56
C ASP A 45 0.33 4.39 16.63
N VAL A 46 -0.06 4.99 17.74
CA VAL A 46 -1.45 5.40 17.98
C VAL A 46 -1.57 6.90 18.20
N VAL A 47 -2.65 7.49 17.68
CA VAL A 47 -3.08 8.86 17.96
C VAL A 47 -4.50 8.77 18.50
N VAL A 48 -4.71 9.19 19.75
CA VAL A 48 -6.00 9.09 20.44
C VAL A 48 -6.66 10.46 20.42
N ALA A 49 -7.96 10.48 20.12
CA ALA A 49 -8.75 11.70 20.27
C ALA A 49 -8.78 12.14 21.74
N PRO A 50 -8.67 13.45 22.04
CA PRO A 50 -8.55 13.96 23.42
C PRO A 50 -9.83 13.79 24.24
N GLU A 51 -10.96 13.50 23.61
CA GLU A 51 -12.25 13.29 24.23
C GLU A 51 -13.08 12.27 23.46
N LEU A 52 -14.19 11.83 24.08
CA LEU A 52 -15.12 10.87 23.46
C LEU A 52 -16.09 11.58 22.51
N VAL A 53 -16.49 10.87 21.46
CA VAL A 53 -17.54 11.29 20.56
C VAL A 53 -18.91 11.04 21.19
N ASN A 54 -19.67 12.11 21.43
CA ASN A 54 -21.03 12.05 22.01
C ASN A 54 -22.01 13.04 21.32
N SER A 55 -21.57 13.69 20.24
CA SER A 55 -22.39 14.63 19.46
C SER A 55 -21.92 14.68 18.01
N VAL A 56 -22.72 15.28 17.13
CA VAL A 56 -22.36 15.52 15.74
C VAL A 56 -21.14 16.44 15.63
N GLU A 57 -21.05 17.47 16.49
CA GLU A 57 -19.94 18.42 16.52
C GLU A 57 -18.65 17.73 16.92
N SER A 58 -18.65 16.92 17.99
CA SER A 58 -17.46 16.19 18.43
C SER A 58 -17.06 15.15 17.39
N ALA A 59 -18.02 14.43 16.77
CA ALA A 59 -17.74 13.46 15.70
C ALA A 59 -16.99 14.10 14.53
N LYS A 60 -17.46 15.25 14.04
CA LYS A 60 -16.80 15.97 12.96
C LYS A 60 -15.42 16.49 13.36
N ARG A 61 -15.34 17.26 14.43
CA ARG A 61 -14.11 17.95 14.85
C ARG A 61 -12.98 16.95 15.14
N LEU A 62 -13.26 15.91 15.95
CA LEU A 62 -12.24 14.95 16.35
C LEU A 62 -11.74 14.09 15.15
N SER A 63 -12.62 13.78 14.21
CA SER A 63 -12.24 13.06 12.99
C SER A 63 -11.32 13.89 12.09
N GLU A 64 -11.66 15.18 11.89
CA GLU A 64 -10.82 16.11 11.15
C GLU A 64 -9.46 16.32 11.84
N ASP A 65 -9.44 16.39 13.18
CA ASP A 65 -8.20 16.54 13.95
C ASP A 65 -7.27 15.33 13.80
N LEU A 66 -7.79 14.10 13.87
CA LEU A 66 -7.01 12.90 13.59
C LEU A 66 -6.50 12.85 12.15
N ALA A 67 -7.34 13.22 11.17
CA ALA A 67 -6.93 13.27 9.78
C ALA A 67 -5.77 14.26 9.55
N ARG A 68 -5.81 15.44 10.19
CA ARG A 68 -4.71 16.43 10.15
C ARG A 68 -3.42 15.95 10.80
N GLN A 69 -3.49 15.02 11.75
CA GLN A 69 -2.32 14.41 12.38
C GLN A 69 -1.67 13.31 11.54
N GLY A 70 -2.18 13.06 10.32
CA GLY A 70 -1.55 12.16 9.36
C GLY A 70 -1.68 10.67 9.70
N VAL A 71 -2.79 10.27 10.33
CA VAL A 71 -3.10 8.85 10.57
C VAL A 71 -3.28 8.09 9.25
N ASP A 72 -2.90 6.83 9.22
CA ASP A 72 -3.07 5.97 8.04
C ASP A 72 -4.49 5.37 7.96
N ALA A 73 -5.16 5.24 9.11
CA ALA A 73 -6.54 4.72 9.25
C ALA A 73 -7.13 5.15 10.58
N THR A 74 -8.44 4.96 10.76
CA THR A 74 -9.12 5.28 12.02
C THR A 74 -9.87 4.08 12.58
N LEU A 75 -9.66 3.80 13.87
CA LEU A 75 -10.39 2.84 14.65
C LEU A 75 -11.50 3.53 15.46
N PHE A 76 -12.74 3.06 15.31
CA PHE A 76 -13.91 3.47 16.06
C PHE A 76 -14.17 2.46 17.18
N SER A 77 -14.03 2.88 18.43
CA SER A 77 -14.19 2.03 19.62
C SER A 77 -15.58 2.19 20.24
N TYR A 78 -16.26 1.08 20.44
CA TYR A 78 -17.60 1.01 21.01
C TYR A 78 -17.59 0.18 22.31
N GLY A 79 -17.57 0.87 23.44
CA GLY A 79 -17.70 0.24 24.77
C GLY A 79 -19.14 0.11 25.24
N VAL A 80 -20.02 1.03 24.79
CA VAL A 80 -21.45 1.12 25.15
C VAL A 80 -22.26 1.39 23.88
N PHE A 81 -23.56 1.62 24.00
CA PHE A 81 -24.38 2.11 22.89
C PHE A 81 -23.97 3.57 22.55
N ALA A 82 -23.86 3.85 21.26
CA ALA A 82 -23.69 5.19 20.71
C ALA A 82 -24.55 5.32 19.45
N PHE A 83 -25.03 6.52 19.17
CA PHE A 83 -25.88 6.75 18.00
C PHE A 83 -25.09 6.57 16.70
N PRO A 84 -25.60 5.76 15.73
CA PRO A 84 -24.86 5.41 14.51
C PRO A 84 -24.59 6.60 13.58
N ASN A 85 -25.36 7.70 13.68
CA ASN A 85 -25.10 8.94 12.94
C ASN A 85 -23.76 9.57 13.31
N PHE A 86 -23.28 9.42 14.56
CA PHE A 86 -21.95 9.94 14.94
C PHE A 86 -20.84 9.24 14.15
N SER A 87 -20.95 7.93 13.99
CA SER A 87 -20.00 7.15 13.19
C SER A 87 -20.05 7.52 11.71
N ALA A 88 -21.24 7.80 11.18
CA ALA A 88 -21.43 8.26 9.81
C ALA A 88 -20.74 9.62 9.59
N ILE A 89 -20.97 10.59 10.48
CA ILE A 89 -20.35 11.92 10.42
C ILE A 89 -18.82 11.80 10.61
N ALA A 90 -18.37 11.00 11.56
CA ALA A 90 -16.95 10.77 11.78
C ALA A 90 -16.26 10.19 10.53
N ALA A 91 -16.87 9.21 9.88
CA ALA A 91 -16.31 8.59 8.67
C ALA A 91 -16.30 9.53 7.46
N GLN A 92 -17.32 10.39 7.31
CA GLN A 92 -17.38 11.38 6.23
C GLN A 92 -16.34 12.51 6.36
N ASN A 93 -15.86 12.79 7.58
CA ASN A 93 -14.91 13.89 7.85
C ASN A 93 -13.52 13.39 8.29
N GLY A 94 -13.37 12.08 8.50
CA GLY A 94 -12.15 11.46 9.00
C GLY A 94 -11.31 10.80 7.91
N LYS A 95 -10.22 10.20 8.34
CA LYS A 95 -9.29 9.45 7.46
C LYS A 95 -9.60 7.96 7.54
N GLY A 96 -10.14 7.40 6.46
CA GLY A 96 -10.25 5.97 6.25
C GLY A 96 -8.94 5.34 5.78
N PRO A 97 -8.91 3.99 5.70
CA PRO A 97 -10.00 3.06 5.97
C PRO A 97 -10.41 3.02 7.45
N PHE A 98 -11.62 2.51 7.72
CA PHE A 98 -12.21 2.49 9.07
C PHE A 98 -12.28 1.07 9.62
N LEU A 99 -11.89 0.91 10.90
CA LEU A 99 -12.06 -0.31 11.68
C LEU A 99 -13.00 -0.04 12.84
N LEU A 100 -14.13 -0.74 12.89
CA LEU A 100 -15.07 -0.70 13.98
C LEU A 100 -14.69 -1.80 14.98
N ALA A 101 -14.49 -1.44 16.25
CA ALA A 101 -14.06 -2.36 17.31
C ALA A 101 -15.02 -2.33 18.48
N ALA A 102 -15.47 -3.51 18.93
CA ALA A 102 -16.29 -3.64 20.15
C ALA A 102 -15.81 -4.80 21.00
N ASN A 103 -15.82 -4.61 22.32
CA ASN A 103 -15.65 -5.71 23.25
C ASN A 103 -16.94 -6.52 23.38
N LEU A 104 -16.82 -7.83 23.55
CA LEU A 104 -17.92 -8.70 23.88
C LEU A 104 -18.18 -8.63 25.41
N ASN A 105 -19.00 -7.67 25.81
CA ASN A 105 -19.35 -7.45 27.18
C ASN A 105 -20.88 -7.64 27.36
N PRO A 106 -21.32 -8.57 28.20
CA PRO A 106 -22.74 -8.82 28.40
C PRO A 106 -23.46 -7.66 29.08
N ASP A 107 -22.76 -6.83 29.84
CA ASP A 107 -23.36 -5.75 30.64
C ASP A 107 -23.57 -4.47 29.80
N TRP A 108 -22.84 -4.30 28.71
CA TRP A 108 -22.86 -3.07 27.91
C TRP A 108 -23.02 -3.35 26.42
N PRO A 109 -23.92 -2.65 25.70
CA PRO A 109 -24.30 -2.95 24.32
C PRO A 109 -23.34 -2.37 23.26
N GLY A 110 -22.01 -2.43 23.46
CA GLY A 110 -21.02 -1.96 22.50
C GLY A 110 -21.08 -2.70 21.15
N MET A 111 -21.36 -4.01 21.19
CA MET A 111 -21.58 -4.80 19.97
C MET A 111 -22.79 -4.31 19.18
N VAL A 112 -23.89 -3.95 19.83
CA VAL A 112 -25.08 -3.40 19.17
C VAL A 112 -24.73 -2.08 18.49
N SER A 113 -23.96 -1.22 19.17
CA SER A 113 -23.47 0.04 18.59
C SER A 113 -22.62 -0.19 17.35
N MET A 114 -21.64 -1.09 17.42
CA MET A 114 -20.77 -1.41 16.28
C MET A 114 -21.58 -1.92 15.08
N LEU A 115 -22.57 -2.77 15.31
CA LEU A 115 -23.41 -3.31 14.23
C LEU A 115 -24.32 -2.23 13.62
N ALA A 116 -24.91 -1.36 14.45
CA ALA A 116 -25.72 -0.23 14.00
C ALA A 116 -24.87 0.79 13.20
N ALA A 117 -23.67 1.12 13.69
CA ALA A 117 -22.72 1.96 12.98
C ALA A 117 -22.32 1.36 11.64
N GLY A 118 -21.99 0.07 11.60
CA GLY A 118 -21.68 -0.65 10.37
C GLY A 118 -22.82 -0.62 9.36
N GLY A 119 -24.08 -0.75 9.82
CA GLY A 119 -25.26 -0.59 8.98
C GLY A 119 -25.38 0.82 8.39
N ALA A 120 -25.17 1.85 9.20
CA ALA A 120 -25.18 3.24 8.75
C ALA A 120 -24.10 3.53 7.70
N LEU A 121 -22.87 3.08 7.93
CA LEU A 121 -21.76 3.22 6.98
C LEU A 121 -22.03 2.48 5.67
N HIS A 122 -22.60 1.27 5.76
CA HIS A 122 -22.98 0.48 4.58
C HIS A 122 -24.01 1.23 3.70
N HIS A 123 -25.04 1.81 4.33
CA HIS A 123 -26.06 2.61 3.61
C HIS A 123 -25.45 3.84 2.89
N LEU A 124 -24.35 4.37 3.41
CA LEU A 124 -23.61 5.50 2.80
C LEU A 124 -22.56 5.05 1.77
N GLY A 125 -22.40 3.76 1.55
CA GLY A 125 -21.36 3.22 0.68
C GLY A 125 -19.94 3.41 1.22
N ILE A 126 -19.78 3.59 2.54
CA ILE A 126 -18.48 3.73 3.20
C ILE A 126 -18.01 2.35 3.63
N GLU A 127 -16.92 1.89 2.99
CA GLU A 127 -16.30 0.62 3.35
C GLU A 127 -15.68 0.68 4.74
N HIS A 128 -15.87 -0.40 5.50
CA HIS A 128 -15.35 -0.53 6.85
C HIS A 128 -15.11 -2.00 7.19
N PHE A 129 -14.19 -2.21 8.13
CA PHE A 129 -13.88 -3.52 8.70
C PHE A 129 -14.41 -3.59 10.13
N ARG A 130 -14.54 -4.79 10.67
CA ARG A 130 -15.06 -5.00 12.03
C ARG A 130 -14.21 -6.02 12.77
N VAL A 131 -13.93 -5.73 14.05
CA VAL A 131 -13.30 -6.65 14.98
C VAL A 131 -14.09 -6.66 16.29
N ALA A 132 -14.32 -7.84 16.83
CA ALA A 132 -15.05 -8.02 18.08
C ALA A 132 -14.31 -8.94 19.03
N GLY A 133 -14.26 -8.58 20.31
CA GLY A 133 -13.61 -9.37 21.34
C GLY A 133 -12.70 -8.54 22.24
N ASP A 134 -12.11 -9.23 23.22
CA ASP A 134 -11.15 -8.63 24.13
C ASP A 134 -9.82 -8.41 23.42
N VAL A 135 -9.39 -7.15 23.35
CA VAL A 135 -8.12 -6.75 22.70
C VAL A 135 -6.88 -7.36 23.34
N LYS A 136 -6.99 -7.81 24.60
CA LYS A 136 -5.89 -8.52 25.29
C LYS A 136 -5.65 -9.93 24.74
N LYS A 137 -6.60 -10.46 23.96
CA LYS A 137 -6.44 -11.74 23.27
C LYS A 137 -5.58 -11.54 22.02
N PRO A 138 -4.53 -12.36 21.83
CA PRO A 138 -3.60 -12.21 20.71
C PRO A 138 -4.28 -12.20 19.34
N GLU A 139 -5.32 -13.01 19.15
CA GLU A 139 -6.05 -13.10 17.89
C GLU A 139 -6.85 -11.83 17.55
N VAL A 140 -7.34 -11.08 18.55
CA VAL A 140 -8.04 -9.81 18.35
C VAL A 140 -7.03 -8.70 18.07
N LEU A 141 -5.95 -8.64 18.84
CA LEU A 141 -4.87 -7.69 18.64
C LEU A 141 -4.24 -7.84 17.24
N GLU A 142 -4.00 -9.07 16.80
CA GLU A 142 -3.39 -9.32 15.47
C GLU A 142 -4.30 -8.87 14.33
N GLN A 143 -5.63 -8.95 14.48
CA GLN A 143 -6.55 -8.40 13.48
C GLN A 143 -6.43 -6.87 13.36
N ILE A 144 -6.30 -6.16 14.49
CA ILE A 144 -6.13 -4.69 14.51
C ILE A 144 -4.77 -4.31 13.90
N VAL A 145 -3.70 -4.99 14.29
CA VAL A 145 -2.35 -4.75 13.75
C VAL A 145 -2.30 -5.03 12.25
N THR A 146 -2.89 -6.14 11.80
CA THR A 146 -2.96 -6.48 10.37
C THR A 146 -3.72 -5.41 9.59
N PHE A 147 -4.88 -4.98 10.08
CA PHE A 147 -5.64 -3.89 9.47
C PHE A 147 -4.79 -2.62 9.35
N ALA A 148 -4.13 -2.17 10.41
CA ALA A 148 -3.31 -0.97 10.40
C ALA A 148 -2.14 -1.07 9.39
N ARG A 149 -1.50 -2.24 9.31
CA ARG A 149 -0.42 -2.51 8.32
C ARG A 149 -0.92 -2.48 6.89
N CYS A 150 -2.08 -3.08 6.62
CA CYS A 150 -2.73 -3.03 5.30
C CYS A 150 -3.13 -1.60 4.93
N ALA A 151 -3.74 -0.87 5.86
CA ALA A 151 -4.10 0.53 5.66
C ALA A 151 -2.88 1.40 5.33
N LYS A 152 -1.77 1.21 6.06
CA LYS A 152 -0.50 1.88 5.77
C LYS A 152 0.03 1.53 4.38
N ALA A 153 -0.01 0.27 4.00
CA ALA A 153 0.46 -0.16 2.67
C ALA A 153 -0.34 0.55 1.56
N VAL A 154 -1.67 0.55 1.67
CA VAL A 154 -2.55 1.23 0.69
C VAL A 154 -2.32 2.75 0.70
N SER A 155 -2.27 3.39 1.88
CA SER A 155 -2.04 4.83 1.97
C SER A 155 -0.68 5.27 1.42
N SER A 156 0.31 4.37 1.45
CA SER A 156 1.65 4.62 0.91
C SER A 156 1.68 4.66 -0.63
N LEU A 157 0.68 4.11 -1.29
CA LEU A 157 0.56 4.14 -2.76
C LEU A 157 0.07 5.50 -3.27
N ASN A 158 -0.61 6.27 -2.41
CA ASN A 158 -1.15 7.56 -2.81
C ASN A 158 -0.05 8.56 -3.16
N GLY A 159 -0.11 9.09 -4.37
CA GLY A 159 0.89 9.99 -4.92
C GLY A 159 2.10 9.29 -5.56
N MET A 160 2.14 7.95 -5.56
CA MET A 160 3.16 7.21 -6.30
C MET A 160 2.93 7.32 -7.82
N LYS A 161 4.02 7.19 -8.56
CA LYS A 161 4.05 7.28 -10.02
C LYS A 161 4.48 5.95 -10.63
N TYR A 162 3.64 5.39 -11.50
CA TYR A 162 3.90 4.15 -12.22
C TYR A 162 4.23 4.41 -13.68
N GLY A 163 5.40 3.98 -14.14
CA GLY A 163 5.81 4.05 -15.55
C GLY A 163 5.55 2.73 -16.28
N LEU A 164 4.63 2.71 -17.26
CA LEU A 164 4.38 1.55 -18.11
C LEU A 164 5.06 1.73 -19.47
N PHE A 165 6.16 1.04 -19.71
CA PHE A 165 6.86 1.00 -20.98
C PHE A 165 6.20 0.01 -21.94
N GLY A 166 5.58 0.55 -22.96
CA GLY A 166 4.75 -0.18 -23.92
C GLY A 166 3.29 -0.22 -23.47
N GLY A 167 2.53 -1.13 -23.98
CA GLY A 167 1.13 -1.27 -23.69
C GLY A 167 0.77 -2.70 -23.29
N ARG A 168 -0.45 -3.11 -23.61
CA ARG A 168 -0.89 -4.48 -23.39
C ARG A 168 -0.12 -5.45 -24.30
N SER A 169 0.47 -6.49 -23.74
CA SER A 169 0.99 -7.61 -24.52
C SER A 169 -0.13 -8.31 -25.28
N LEU A 170 0.14 -8.71 -26.52
CA LEU A 170 -0.86 -9.35 -27.39
C LEU A 170 -1.53 -10.54 -26.69
N GLY A 171 -2.86 -10.53 -26.63
CA GLY A 171 -3.66 -11.60 -26.03
C GLY A 171 -3.69 -11.61 -24.48
N MET A 172 -2.93 -10.79 -23.80
CA MET A 172 -2.87 -10.79 -22.33
C MET A 172 -3.73 -9.68 -21.73
N TYR A 173 -4.95 -9.99 -21.32
CA TYR A 173 -5.85 -9.01 -20.69
C TYR A 173 -5.33 -8.48 -19.35
N SER A 174 -4.59 -9.29 -18.59
CA SER A 174 -4.05 -8.94 -17.28
C SER A 174 -2.74 -8.13 -17.34
N SER A 175 -2.22 -7.81 -18.54
CA SER A 175 -0.95 -7.09 -18.70
C SER A 175 -1.09 -5.58 -18.87
N THR A 176 -2.24 -5.03 -18.52
CA THR A 176 -2.49 -3.59 -18.56
C THR A 176 -3.17 -3.15 -17.27
N VAL A 177 -3.05 -1.88 -16.98
CA VAL A 177 -3.72 -1.24 -15.84
C VAL A 177 -4.80 -0.27 -16.35
N SER A 178 -5.87 -0.14 -15.60
CA SER A 178 -6.81 0.94 -15.76
C SER A 178 -6.29 2.15 -14.99
N MET A 179 -5.82 3.17 -15.70
CA MET A 179 -5.29 4.40 -15.07
C MET A 179 -6.31 5.04 -14.15
N GLN A 180 -7.57 5.09 -14.57
CA GLN A 180 -8.65 5.71 -13.81
C GLN A 180 -8.95 4.93 -12.52
N ASP A 181 -8.94 3.59 -12.59
CA ASP A 181 -9.18 2.77 -11.40
C ASP A 181 -8.00 2.83 -10.42
N TRP A 182 -6.77 2.84 -10.93
CA TRP A 182 -5.59 2.97 -10.07
C TRP A 182 -5.52 4.33 -9.40
N GLN A 183 -5.84 5.41 -10.14
CA GLN A 183 -5.95 6.75 -9.55
C GLN A 183 -7.06 6.82 -8.51
N LYS A 184 -8.25 6.26 -8.81
CA LYS A 184 -9.39 6.29 -7.90
C LYS A 184 -9.18 5.44 -6.64
N LEU A 185 -8.62 4.23 -6.79
CA LEU A 185 -8.52 3.25 -5.69
C LEU A 185 -7.26 3.46 -4.84
N PHE A 186 -6.15 3.86 -5.45
CA PHE A 186 -4.84 3.90 -4.81
C PHE A 186 -4.17 5.28 -4.86
N GLY A 187 -4.69 6.20 -5.66
CA GLY A 187 -4.06 7.51 -5.86
C GLY A 187 -2.76 7.44 -6.67
N ILE A 188 -2.56 6.36 -7.45
CA ILE A 188 -1.37 6.16 -8.27
C ILE A 188 -1.53 6.89 -9.60
N ASP A 189 -0.56 7.70 -9.97
CA ASP A 189 -0.45 8.28 -11.32
C ASP A 189 0.21 7.28 -12.27
N VAL A 190 -0.33 7.12 -13.48
CA VAL A 190 0.14 6.12 -14.46
C VAL A 190 0.55 6.80 -15.76
N ASP A 191 1.84 6.76 -16.06
CA ASP A 191 2.40 7.16 -17.35
C ASP A 191 2.51 5.96 -18.30
N HIS A 192 2.08 6.13 -19.54
CA HIS A 192 2.35 5.22 -20.64
C HIS A 192 3.47 5.77 -21.52
N ILE A 193 4.56 5.01 -21.62
CA ILE A 193 5.75 5.40 -22.37
C ILE A 193 5.96 4.42 -23.52
N ASP A 194 6.25 4.94 -24.69
CA ASP A 194 6.57 4.09 -25.84
C ASP A 194 7.90 3.35 -25.63
N GLN A 195 7.96 2.09 -26.03
CA GLN A 195 9.16 1.25 -25.89
C GLN A 195 10.34 1.76 -26.71
N SER A 196 10.11 2.57 -27.75
CA SER A 196 11.16 3.22 -28.50
C SER A 196 12.08 4.09 -27.65
N GLU A 197 11.58 4.62 -26.50
CA GLU A 197 12.42 5.36 -25.57
C GLU A 197 13.49 4.47 -24.92
N ILE A 198 13.14 3.21 -24.60
CA ILE A 198 14.17 2.24 -24.10
C ILE A 198 15.23 2.00 -25.16
N VAL A 199 14.81 1.77 -26.41
CA VAL A 199 15.73 1.49 -27.51
C VAL A 199 16.66 2.71 -27.76
N ARG A 200 16.07 3.90 -27.82
CA ARG A 200 16.82 5.16 -28.02
C ARG A 200 17.85 5.41 -26.91
N GLU A 201 17.45 5.27 -25.65
CA GLU A 201 18.37 5.45 -24.52
C GLU A 201 19.43 4.33 -24.47
N ALA A 202 19.08 3.10 -24.84
CA ALA A 202 20.01 1.97 -24.89
C ALA A 202 21.15 2.20 -25.91
N GLU A 203 20.87 2.86 -27.03
CA GLU A 203 21.88 3.24 -28.03
C GLU A 203 22.90 4.27 -27.49
N LEU A 204 22.50 5.08 -26.51
CA LEU A 204 23.35 6.10 -25.89
C LEU A 204 24.24 5.55 -24.75
N VAL A 205 24.05 4.32 -24.32
CA VAL A 205 24.85 3.70 -23.25
C VAL A 205 26.29 3.47 -23.76
N PRO A 206 27.32 4.02 -23.09
CA PRO A 206 28.70 3.88 -23.49
C PRO A 206 29.16 2.41 -23.56
N ALA A 207 29.90 2.07 -24.62
CA ALA A 207 30.39 0.68 -24.81
C ALA A 207 31.24 0.19 -23.62
N GLU A 208 32.06 1.08 -23.05
CA GLU A 208 32.87 0.77 -21.86
C GLU A 208 32.03 0.37 -20.65
N GLN A 209 30.93 1.08 -20.42
CA GLN A 209 29.98 0.74 -19.32
C GLN A 209 29.35 -0.63 -19.55
N VAL A 210 28.94 -0.92 -20.77
CA VAL A 210 28.37 -2.22 -21.13
C VAL A 210 29.38 -3.35 -20.91
N GLU A 211 30.63 -3.14 -21.30
CA GLU A 211 31.67 -4.17 -21.16
C GLU A 211 32.05 -4.42 -19.69
N LYS A 212 32.13 -3.36 -18.87
CA LYS A 212 32.30 -3.47 -17.41
C LYS A 212 31.19 -4.32 -16.79
N ALA A 213 29.93 -4.05 -17.12
CA ALA A 213 28.79 -4.80 -16.64
C ALA A 213 28.79 -6.27 -17.12
N TYR A 214 29.16 -6.47 -18.39
CA TYR A 214 29.27 -7.81 -18.97
C TYR A 214 30.33 -8.67 -18.25
N GLN A 215 31.51 -8.11 -18.00
CA GLN A 215 32.58 -8.78 -17.26
C GLN A 215 32.13 -9.12 -15.84
N TRP A 216 31.56 -8.14 -15.13
CA TRP A 216 31.04 -8.38 -13.77
C TRP A 216 30.01 -9.49 -13.74
N LEU A 217 29.05 -9.52 -14.69
CA LEU A 217 28.03 -10.59 -14.77
C LEU A 217 28.66 -11.96 -14.98
N THR A 218 29.60 -12.07 -15.92
CA THR A 218 30.23 -13.36 -16.24
C THR A 218 31.13 -13.90 -15.11
N GLU A 219 31.65 -13.01 -14.26
CA GLU A 219 32.50 -13.37 -13.12
C GLU A 219 31.71 -13.65 -11.84
N ASN A 220 30.57 -12.99 -11.64
CA ASN A 220 29.82 -13.04 -10.36
C ASN A 220 28.54 -13.87 -10.41
N VAL A 221 28.06 -14.27 -11.59
CA VAL A 221 26.94 -15.19 -11.73
C VAL A 221 27.48 -16.61 -11.87
N GLY A 222 26.88 -17.56 -11.16
CA GLY A 222 27.38 -18.93 -11.05
C GLY A 222 27.68 -19.65 -12.37
N SER A 223 26.86 -19.40 -13.44
CA SER A 223 27.19 -19.79 -14.81
C SER A 223 26.33 -19.03 -15.81
N VAL A 224 26.92 -18.67 -16.95
CA VAL A 224 26.19 -18.09 -18.09
C VAL A 224 26.36 -19.05 -19.26
N GLN A 225 25.25 -19.66 -19.69
CA GLN A 225 25.26 -20.61 -20.80
C GLN A 225 24.70 -19.94 -22.05
N PHE A 226 25.59 -19.62 -22.97
CA PHE A 226 25.21 -19.08 -24.27
C PHE A 226 24.81 -20.19 -25.23
N ASN A 227 24.00 -19.83 -26.25
CA ASN A 227 23.72 -20.64 -27.40
C ASN A 227 23.97 -19.81 -28.67
N ASP A 228 24.01 -20.47 -29.82
CA ASP A 228 24.42 -19.82 -31.07
C ASP A 228 23.31 -19.01 -31.77
N THR A 229 22.11 -18.96 -31.18
CA THR A 229 20.94 -18.39 -31.88
C THR A 229 20.15 -17.35 -31.09
N THR A 230 19.71 -17.69 -29.88
CA THR A 230 18.75 -16.87 -29.14
C THR A 230 19.36 -16.14 -27.95
N PHE A 231 20.41 -16.71 -27.34
CA PHE A 231 21.11 -16.08 -26.23
C PHE A 231 22.62 -16.11 -26.48
N THR A 232 23.12 -15.07 -27.08
CA THR A 232 24.52 -14.86 -27.42
C THR A 232 25.17 -13.80 -26.53
N PRO A 233 26.51 -13.69 -26.50
CA PRO A 233 27.18 -12.59 -25.81
C PRO A 233 26.66 -11.19 -26.21
N ASP A 234 26.34 -10.99 -27.48
CA ASP A 234 25.81 -9.71 -27.96
C ASP A 234 24.36 -9.45 -27.48
N LYS A 235 23.55 -10.50 -27.37
CA LYS A 235 22.22 -10.39 -26.76
C LYS A 235 22.29 -10.05 -25.27
N LEU A 236 23.25 -10.57 -24.53
CA LEU A 236 23.49 -10.16 -23.15
C LEU A 236 23.91 -8.68 -23.05
N ARG A 237 24.81 -8.23 -23.93
CA ARG A 237 25.19 -6.80 -24.01
C ARG A 237 23.98 -5.92 -24.34
N THR A 238 23.10 -6.37 -25.23
CA THR A 238 21.84 -5.65 -25.53
C THR A 238 20.94 -5.58 -24.28
N GLN A 239 20.78 -6.66 -23.52
CA GLN A 239 20.01 -6.65 -22.26
C GLN A 239 20.63 -5.70 -21.21
N ILE A 240 21.96 -5.63 -21.13
CA ILE A 240 22.65 -4.67 -20.25
C ILE A 240 22.33 -3.23 -20.66
N ARG A 241 22.40 -2.91 -21.96
CA ARG A 241 22.02 -1.58 -22.47
C ARG A 241 20.58 -1.22 -22.14
N HIS A 242 19.65 -2.15 -22.31
CA HIS A 242 18.24 -1.95 -21.98
C HIS A 242 18.03 -1.74 -20.47
N TYR A 243 18.74 -2.51 -19.63
CA TYR A 243 18.67 -2.29 -18.18
C TYR A 243 19.16 -0.89 -17.80
N GLU A 244 20.30 -0.44 -18.32
CA GLU A 244 20.81 0.91 -18.04
C GLU A 244 19.86 2.00 -18.54
N ALA A 245 19.27 1.80 -19.72
CA ALA A 245 18.25 2.71 -20.26
C ALA A 245 17.01 2.78 -19.36
N ILE A 246 16.48 1.64 -18.94
CA ILE A 246 15.31 1.57 -18.06
C ILE A 246 15.62 2.19 -16.69
N LYS A 247 16.78 1.89 -16.11
CA LYS A 247 17.26 2.48 -14.85
C LYS A 247 17.32 4.01 -14.94
N LYS A 248 17.89 4.54 -16.02
CA LYS A 248 17.96 5.99 -16.29
C LYS A 248 16.58 6.60 -16.48
N LEU A 249 15.75 6.05 -17.37
CA LEU A 249 14.39 6.55 -17.63
C LEU A 249 13.51 6.53 -16.38
N THR A 250 13.63 5.50 -15.57
CA THR A 250 12.93 5.40 -14.27
C THR A 250 13.30 6.57 -13.36
N LYS A 251 14.60 6.84 -13.24
CA LYS A 251 15.12 7.91 -12.38
C LYS A 251 14.74 9.29 -12.91
N ASP A 252 14.94 9.53 -14.21
CA ASP A 252 14.73 10.84 -14.83
C ASP A 252 13.25 11.28 -14.79
N ASN A 253 12.32 10.30 -14.86
CA ASN A 253 10.88 10.55 -14.77
C ASN A 253 10.31 10.43 -13.34
N GLY A 254 11.10 10.02 -12.36
CA GLY A 254 10.69 9.88 -10.96
C GLY A 254 9.64 8.79 -10.74
N TYR A 255 9.77 7.65 -11.43
CA TYR A 255 8.85 6.52 -11.22
C TYR A 255 9.21 5.75 -9.96
N ASP A 256 8.21 5.49 -9.10
CA ASP A 256 8.36 4.68 -7.90
C ASP A 256 8.40 3.19 -8.22
N PHE A 257 7.70 2.79 -9.28
CA PHE A 257 7.73 1.43 -9.83
C PHE A 257 7.34 1.44 -11.30
N ILE A 258 7.68 0.38 -12.01
CA ILE A 258 7.53 0.33 -13.47
C ILE A 258 7.00 -1.00 -13.97
N GLY A 259 6.49 -0.99 -15.20
CA GLY A 259 6.15 -2.16 -15.97
C GLY A 259 6.78 -2.11 -17.35
N VAL A 260 7.22 -3.26 -17.85
CA VAL A 260 7.80 -3.35 -19.20
C VAL A 260 7.13 -4.46 -20.00
N LYS A 261 6.55 -4.09 -21.14
CA LYS A 261 6.05 -5.03 -22.12
C LYS A 261 7.24 -5.57 -22.91
N CYS A 262 7.66 -6.83 -22.70
CA CYS A 262 8.75 -7.39 -23.53
C CYS A 262 8.25 -8.33 -24.63
N HIS A 263 7.04 -8.80 -24.55
CA HIS A 263 6.47 -9.82 -25.44
C HIS A 263 5.39 -9.18 -26.34
N TYR A 264 5.52 -9.22 -27.68
CA TYR A 264 6.52 -9.92 -28.52
C TYR A 264 7.58 -8.99 -29.11
N GLU A 265 7.30 -7.70 -29.29
CA GLU A 265 8.08 -6.80 -30.16
C GLU A 265 9.53 -6.69 -29.70
N MET A 266 9.74 -6.41 -28.39
CA MET A 266 11.09 -6.31 -27.82
C MET A 266 11.85 -7.63 -27.95
N SER A 267 11.22 -8.75 -27.58
CA SER A 267 11.86 -10.07 -27.60
C SER A 267 12.19 -10.56 -29.02
N ARG A 268 11.43 -10.13 -30.03
CA ARG A 268 11.68 -10.50 -31.43
C ARG A 268 12.77 -9.66 -32.09
N HIS A 269 12.73 -8.36 -31.86
CA HIS A 269 13.56 -7.43 -32.62
C HIS A 269 14.82 -7.00 -31.87
N TYR A 270 14.82 -7.06 -30.55
CA TYR A 270 15.92 -6.62 -29.68
C TYR A 270 16.37 -7.72 -28.73
N CYS A 271 15.80 -7.76 -27.52
CA CYS A 271 16.08 -8.76 -26.49
C CYS A 271 14.89 -8.89 -25.55
N THR A 272 14.94 -9.89 -24.66
CA THR A 272 14.00 -10.00 -23.55
C THR A 272 14.44 -9.08 -22.40
N GLU A 273 13.46 -8.57 -21.60
CA GLU A 273 13.71 -7.70 -20.44
C GLU A 273 13.89 -8.49 -19.13
N CYS A 274 14.41 -9.72 -19.22
CA CYS A 274 14.60 -10.57 -18.05
C CYS A 274 15.69 -10.04 -17.12
N LEU A 275 16.79 -9.53 -17.68
CA LEU A 275 17.87 -8.92 -16.91
C LEU A 275 17.40 -7.66 -16.20
N SER A 276 16.68 -6.79 -16.93
CA SER A 276 16.07 -5.58 -16.36
C SER A 276 15.13 -5.92 -15.20
N ALA A 277 14.28 -6.95 -15.37
CA ALA A 277 13.38 -7.38 -14.31
C ALA A 277 14.12 -7.92 -13.07
N ALA A 278 15.21 -8.64 -13.26
CA ALA A 278 16.01 -9.14 -12.15
C ALA A 278 16.68 -7.99 -11.39
N PHE A 279 17.47 -7.18 -12.07
CA PHE A 279 18.28 -6.16 -11.40
C PHE A 279 17.50 -4.93 -10.94
N MET A 280 16.38 -4.55 -11.56
CA MET A 280 15.54 -3.47 -11.02
C MET A 280 14.95 -3.84 -9.65
N ASN A 281 14.60 -5.10 -9.44
CA ASN A 281 14.06 -5.59 -8.17
C ASN A 281 15.14 -5.97 -7.13
N ASP A 282 16.41 -6.03 -7.52
CA ASP A 282 17.51 -6.40 -6.63
C ASP A 282 18.10 -5.14 -5.96
N PRO A 283 18.52 -5.20 -4.67
CA PRO A 283 19.20 -4.10 -4.00
C PRO A 283 20.65 -3.91 -4.44
N TYR A 284 21.14 -4.68 -5.41
CA TYR A 284 22.53 -4.67 -5.88
C TYR A 284 22.63 -4.86 -7.39
N ASP A 285 23.55 -4.19 -8.03
CA ASP A 285 23.97 -4.43 -9.41
C ASP A 285 25.50 -4.29 -9.54
N TRP A 286 26.05 -4.23 -10.76
CA TRP A 286 27.50 -4.06 -11.03
C TRP A 286 28.06 -2.69 -10.62
N ASP A 287 27.22 -1.72 -10.29
CA ASP A 287 27.64 -0.44 -9.72
C ASP A 287 27.63 -0.44 -8.18
N GLY A 288 27.12 -1.51 -7.58
CA GLY A 288 27.05 -1.69 -6.12
C GLY A 288 25.63 -1.64 -5.56
N PRO A 289 25.48 -1.33 -4.27
CA PRO A 289 24.18 -1.22 -3.63
C PRO A 289 23.30 -0.12 -4.21
N LYS A 290 22.02 -0.40 -4.39
CA LYS A 290 21.03 0.55 -4.89
C LYS A 290 19.67 0.35 -4.24
N GLU A 291 18.81 1.36 -4.33
CA GLU A 291 17.40 1.21 -3.99
C GLU A 291 16.69 0.36 -5.06
N PRO A 292 16.02 -0.74 -4.67
CA PRO A 292 15.22 -1.50 -5.62
C PRO A 292 14.05 -0.67 -6.14
N CYS A 293 13.81 -0.74 -7.44
CA CYS A 293 12.58 -0.23 -8.05
C CYS A 293 11.78 -1.42 -8.58
N ALA A 294 10.58 -1.62 -8.08
CA ALA A 294 9.76 -2.75 -8.48
C ALA A 294 9.46 -2.69 -9.99
N LEU A 295 9.98 -3.66 -10.73
CA LEU A 295 9.66 -3.87 -12.14
C LEU A 295 8.72 -5.07 -12.27
N VAL A 296 7.49 -4.79 -12.67
CA VAL A 296 6.48 -5.80 -12.99
C VAL A 296 6.53 -6.07 -14.48
N ARG A 297 6.68 -7.32 -14.87
CA ARG A 297 6.50 -7.75 -16.26
C ARG A 297 5.34 -8.76 -16.33
N PRO A 298 4.57 -8.77 -17.42
CA PRO A 298 3.63 -9.86 -17.64
C PRO A 298 4.44 -11.14 -17.84
N THR A 299 4.50 -11.96 -16.80
CA THR A 299 5.09 -13.30 -16.88
C THR A 299 4.09 -14.25 -17.50
N VAL A 300 4.42 -14.77 -18.67
CA VAL A 300 3.92 -16.08 -19.06
C VAL A 300 4.78 -17.08 -18.28
N THR A 301 4.28 -17.61 -17.18
CA THR A 301 4.84 -18.81 -16.61
C THR A 301 4.60 -19.91 -17.63
N PRO A 302 5.61 -20.56 -18.22
CA PRO A 302 5.36 -21.78 -18.95
C PRO A 302 4.75 -22.77 -17.97
N LEU A 303 3.56 -23.26 -18.26
CA LEU A 303 2.97 -24.41 -17.60
C LEU A 303 3.84 -25.65 -17.89
#